data_adf378cdd94637520726ae717b7407e5
#
_entry.id   adf378cdd94637520726ae717b7407e5
#
_cell.length_a   1.000
_cell.length_b   1.000
_cell.length_c   1.000
_cell.angle_alpha   90.00
_cell.angle_beta   90.00
_cell.angle_gamma   90.00
#
_symmetry.space_group_name_H-M   'P 1'
#
loop_
_entity.id
_entity.type
_entity.pdbx_description
1 polymer ?
#
loop_
_entity_poly.entity_id
_entity_poly.type
_entity_poly.pdbx_seq_one_letter_code
_entity_poly.pdbx_strand_id
1 'polypeptide(L)'
;MLLLVMTLAVFMPVSANAAPKTNQWVNKGGYRYYYNQKGKKVKNKVKQIGKFRYSFDKKGRMQTGWQIFGSKKAYFSKKSGRMQVNKKVNGVKIGKSGYVKRSKTELKEQKVLEKAKQIL
;
A
#
# COMPACT_ATOMS: atom_id res chain seq x y z
N MET A 1 25.95 64.76 -6.19
CA MET A 1 26.17 63.64 -5.26
C MET A 1 25.05 62.63 -5.52
N LEU A 2 25.37 61.58 -6.24
CA LEU A 2 24.38 60.60 -6.63
C LEU A 2 24.28 59.54 -5.53
N LEU A 3 23.14 59.47 -4.84
CA LEU A 3 22.89 58.47 -3.81
C LEU A 3 22.46 57.18 -4.51
N LEU A 4 23.38 56.23 -4.62
CA LEU A 4 23.06 54.92 -5.15
C LEU A 4 22.34 54.11 -4.04
N VAL A 5 21.01 54.11 -4.08
CA VAL A 5 20.22 53.21 -3.23
C VAL A 5 20.33 51.83 -3.83
N MET A 6 21.26 51.02 -3.33
CA MET A 6 21.25 49.60 -3.58
C MET A 6 20.06 48.99 -2.84
N THR A 7 18.97 48.77 -3.55
CA THR A 7 17.90 47.88 -3.07
C THR A 7 18.47 46.45 -3.11
N LEU A 8 18.87 45.98 -1.94
CA LEU A 8 19.21 44.57 -1.76
C LEU A 8 17.89 43.77 -1.92
N ALA A 9 17.65 43.25 -3.11
CA ALA A 9 16.60 42.28 -3.31
C ALA A 9 16.95 41.03 -2.50
N VAL A 10 16.37 40.90 -1.32
CA VAL A 10 16.46 39.68 -0.54
C VAL A 10 15.68 38.61 -1.32
N PHE A 11 16.40 37.84 -2.10
CA PHE A 11 15.86 36.62 -2.71
C PHE A 11 15.61 35.64 -1.57
N MET A 12 14.43 35.68 -0.98
CA MET A 12 13.97 34.60 -0.12
C MET A 12 13.78 33.39 -1.04
N PRO A 13 14.48 32.27 -0.80
CA PRO A 13 14.11 31.06 -1.50
C PRO A 13 12.66 30.75 -1.10
N VAL A 14 11.75 30.93 -2.04
CA VAL A 14 10.41 30.37 -1.92
C VAL A 14 10.65 28.88 -1.79
N SER A 15 10.49 28.33 -0.59
CA SER A 15 10.35 26.91 -0.40
C SER A 15 9.23 26.48 -1.34
N ALA A 16 9.62 25.92 -2.48
CA ALA A 16 8.66 25.27 -3.35
C ALA A 16 8.08 24.10 -2.55
N ASN A 17 6.98 24.35 -1.82
CA ASN A 17 6.15 23.28 -1.31
C ASN A 17 5.72 22.50 -2.55
N ALA A 18 6.35 21.33 -2.75
CA ALA A 18 5.91 20.41 -3.78
C ALA A 18 4.40 20.23 -3.63
N ALA A 19 3.65 20.39 -4.72
CA ALA A 19 2.22 20.17 -4.71
C ALA A 19 1.89 18.84 -4.05
N PRO A 20 0.86 18.78 -3.18
CA PRO A 20 0.53 17.54 -2.49
C PRO A 20 0.28 16.44 -3.52
N LYS A 21 0.87 15.27 -3.28
CA LYS A 21 0.68 14.09 -4.12
C LYS A 21 -0.74 13.60 -3.93
N THR A 22 -1.55 13.60 -4.97
CA THR A 22 -2.95 13.15 -4.93
C THR A 22 -3.23 12.16 -6.05
N ASN A 23 -4.02 11.14 -5.77
CA ASN A 23 -4.41 10.10 -6.72
C ASN A 23 -3.23 9.54 -7.53
N GLN A 24 -2.09 9.30 -6.89
CA GLN A 24 -0.91 8.84 -7.61
C GLN A 24 -0.08 7.82 -6.85
N TRP A 25 0.59 6.99 -7.63
CA TRP A 25 1.60 6.06 -7.16
C TRP A 25 2.94 6.76 -6.94
N VAL A 26 3.63 6.35 -5.89
CA VAL A 26 4.98 6.84 -5.56
C VAL A 26 5.88 5.65 -5.22
N ASN A 27 7.03 5.60 -5.85
CA ASN A 27 8.08 4.64 -5.52
C ASN A 27 9.10 5.31 -4.62
N LYS A 28 9.38 4.71 -3.48
CA LYS A 28 10.38 5.22 -2.52
C LYS A 28 10.98 4.07 -1.71
N GLY A 29 12.29 4.02 -1.63
CA GLY A 29 13.00 3.02 -0.82
C GLY A 29 12.71 1.56 -1.22
N GLY A 30 12.47 1.28 -2.50
CA GLY A 30 12.14 -0.06 -2.99
C GLY A 30 10.69 -0.47 -2.79
N TYR A 31 9.85 0.40 -2.25
CA TYR A 31 8.43 0.15 -2.02
C TYR A 31 7.56 1.07 -2.87
N ARG A 32 6.34 0.59 -3.16
CA ARG A 32 5.31 1.40 -3.83
C ARG A 32 4.25 1.83 -2.82
N TYR A 33 3.87 3.10 -2.91
CA TYR A 33 2.84 3.74 -2.09
C TYR A 33 1.78 4.37 -2.98
N TYR A 34 0.58 4.50 -2.47
CA TYR A 34 -0.48 5.24 -3.17
C TYR A 34 -1.01 6.36 -2.29
N TYR A 35 -1.10 7.56 -2.84
CA TYR A 35 -1.68 8.73 -2.19
C TYR A 35 -3.09 8.95 -2.73
N ASN A 36 -4.07 9.06 -1.83
CA ASN A 36 -5.46 9.25 -2.17
C ASN A 36 -5.75 10.69 -2.63
N GLN A 37 -7.02 10.98 -2.93
CA GLN A 37 -7.48 12.31 -3.35
C GLN A 37 -7.15 13.41 -2.34
N LYS A 38 -7.08 13.08 -1.05
CA LYS A 38 -6.73 14.03 0.03
C LYS A 38 -5.22 14.17 0.24
N GLY A 39 -4.41 13.55 -0.60
CA GLY A 39 -2.95 13.56 -0.45
C GLY A 39 -2.44 12.71 0.71
N LYS A 40 -3.26 11.81 1.24
CA LYS A 40 -2.88 10.90 2.31
C LYS A 40 -2.47 9.55 1.76
N LYS A 41 -1.42 8.99 2.31
CA LYS A 41 -0.95 7.64 2.00
C LYS A 41 -2.01 6.60 2.42
N VAL A 42 -2.37 5.71 1.51
CA VAL A 42 -3.26 4.58 1.80
C VAL A 42 -2.51 3.58 2.67
N LYS A 43 -3.09 3.19 3.80
CA LYS A 43 -2.47 2.29 4.79
C LYS A 43 -3.46 1.24 5.29
N ASN A 44 -2.93 0.06 5.58
CA ASN A 44 -3.64 -1.03 6.29
C ASN A 44 -5.01 -1.34 5.69
N LYS A 45 -5.10 -1.44 4.37
CA LYS A 45 -6.34 -1.79 3.67
C LYS A 45 -6.09 -2.29 2.24
N VAL A 46 -7.10 -2.92 1.70
CA VAL A 46 -7.24 -3.17 0.26
C VAL A 46 -8.00 -1.98 -0.35
N LYS A 47 -7.45 -1.41 -1.40
CA LYS A 47 -8.07 -0.28 -2.12
C LYS A 47 -8.19 -0.58 -3.60
N GLN A 48 -9.34 -0.24 -4.17
CA GLN A 48 -9.51 -0.22 -5.62
C GLN A 48 -8.88 1.06 -6.19
N ILE A 49 -8.00 0.87 -7.15
CA ILE A 49 -7.32 1.95 -7.88
C ILE A 49 -7.48 1.64 -9.36
N GLY A 50 -8.28 2.42 -10.05
CA GLY A 50 -8.69 2.11 -11.41
C GLY A 50 -9.52 0.82 -11.46
N LYS A 51 -9.12 -0.13 -12.29
CA LYS A 51 -9.81 -1.42 -12.49
C LYS A 51 -9.38 -2.52 -11.51
N PHE A 52 -8.32 -2.29 -10.72
CA PHE A 52 -7.70 -3.32 -9.91
C PHE A 52 -7.68 -2.96 -8.44
N ARG A 53 -7.62 -3.98 -7.58
CA ARG A 53 -7.46 -3.84 -6.14
C ARG A 53 -6.02 -4.15 -5.73
N TYR A 54 -5.54 -3.39 -4.75
CA TYR A 54 -4.18 -3.48 -4.21
C TYR A 54 -4.24 -3.49 -2.69
N SER A 55 -3.31 -4.17 -2.05
CA SER A 55 -3.21 -4.23 -0.60
C SER A 55 -2.03 -3.40 -0.10
N PHE A 56 -2.25 -2.68 1.00
CA PHE A 56 -1.24 -1.85 1.64
C PHE A 56 -1.10 -2.22 3.11
N ASP A 57 0.14 -2.30 3.58
CA ASP A 57 0.43 -2.59 4.98
C ASP A 57 0.23 -1.35 5.89
N LYS A 58 0.50 -1.49 7.18
CA LYS A 58 0.36 -0.39 8.17
C LYS A 58 1.24 0.81 7.87
N LYS A 59 2.34 0.65 7.15
CA LYS A 59 3.24 1.72 6.72
C LYS A 59 2.87 2.30 5.34
N GLY A 60 1.85 1.75 4.69
CA GLY A 60 1.40 2.14 3.35
C GLY A 60 2.19 1.50 2.22
N ARG A 61 3.00 0.49 2.48
CA ARG A 61 3.74 -0.24 1.45
C ARG A 61 2.81 -1.20 0.73
N MET A 62 2.81 -1.18 -0.60
CA MET A 62 2.05 -2.13 -1.42
C MET A 62 2.53 -3.56 -1.13
N GLN A 63 1.59 -4.45 -0.84
CA GLN A 63 1.84 -5.86 -0.54
C GLN A 63 1.65 -6.73 -1.78
N THR A 64 2.45 -7.80 -1.89
CA THR A 64 2.36 -8.80 -2.96
C THR A 64 2.31 -10.21 -2.38
N GLY A 65 1.92 -11.18 -3.20
CA GLY A 65 1.77 -12.57 -2.77
C GLY A 65 0.49 -12.79 -1.97
N TRP A 66 0.44 -13.87 -1.21
CA TRP A 66 -0.70 -14.17 -0.33
C TRP A 66 -0.74 -13.22 0.85
N GLN A 67 -1.89 -12.57 1.06
CA GLN A 67 -2.18 -11.71 2.19
C GLN A 67 -3.39 -12.24 2.96
N ILE A 68 -3.36 -12.13 4.28
CA ILE A 68 -4.35 -12.71 5.18
C ILE A 68 -5.31 -11.61 5.65
N PHE A 69 -6.60 -11.90 5.57
CA PHE A 69 -7.70 -11.03 5.99
C PHE A 69 -8.67 -11.83 6.88
N GLY A 70 -8.31 -12.04 8.13
CA GLY A 70 -9.09 -12.88 9.06
C GLY A 70 -9.17 -14.33 8.58
N SER A 71 -10.38 -14.82 8.37
CA SER A 71 -10.65 -16.19 7.87
C SER A 71 -10.45 -16.36 6.37
N LYS A 72 -10.11 -15.30 5.67
CA LYS A 72 -9.91 -15.28 4.21
C LYS A 72 -8.48 -14.87 3.85
N LYS A 73 -8.08 -15.18 2.65
CA LYS A 73 -6.82 -14.74 2.03
C LYS A 73 -7.07 -14.32 0.60
N ALA A 74 -6.17 -13.49 0.07
CA ALA A 74 -6.17 -13.09 -1.33
C ALA A 74 -4.74 -13.05 -1.86
N TYR A 75 -4.57 -13.24 -3.16
CA TYR A 75 -3.28 -13.19 -3.80
C TYR A 75 -3.11 -11.94 -4.63
N PHE A 76 -2.02 -11.25 -4.40
CA PHE A 76 -1.63 -10.06 -5.16
C PHE A 76 -0.40 -10.39 -6.00
N SER A 77 -0.46 -10.09 -7.29
CA SER A 77 0.62 -10.39 -8.23
C SER A 77 1.96 -9.84 -7.72
N LYS A 78 2.96 -10.68 -7.68
CA LYS A 78 4.32 -10.27 -7.30
C LYS A 78 4.91 -9.24 -8.28
N LYS A 79 4.45 -9.27 -9.52
CA LYS A 79 4.91 -8.36 -10.56
C LYS A 79 4.21 -7.01 -10.55
N SER A 80 2.88 -6.99 -10.40
CA SER A 80 2.05 -5.78 -10.51
C SER A 80 1.41 -5.31 -9.21
N GLY A 81 1.29 -6.17 -8.19
CA GLY A 81 0.53 -5.91 -6.98
C GLY A 81 -0.98 -6.07 -7.13
N ARG A 82 -1.50 -6.37 -8.32
CA ARG A 82 -2.93 -6.49 -8.58
C ARG A 82 -3.52 -7.73 -7.89
N MET A 83 -4.66 -7.58 -7.21
CA MET A 83 -5.39 -8.72 -6.69
C MET A 83 -5.81 -9.65 -7.83
N GLN A 84 -5.52 -10.94 -7.68
CA GLN A 84 -5.86 -11.94 -8.68
C GLN A 84 -7.30 -12.42 -8.49
N VAL A 85 -8.04 -12.58 -9.57
CA VAL A 85 -9.44 -13.03 -9.61
C VAL A 85 -9.63 -14.02 -10.75
N ASN A 86 -10.59 -14.92 -10.61
CA ASN A 86 -10.97 -15.88 -11.67
C ASN A 86 -9.78 -16.67 -12.24
N LYS A 87 -8.86 -17.09 -11.40
CA LYS A 87 -7.70 -17.90 -11.82
C LYS A 87 -7.22 -18.83 -10.70
N LYS A 88 -6.36 -19.74 -11.06
CA LYS A 88 -5.69 -20.65 -10.12
C LYS A 88 -4.27 -20.11 -9.83
N VAL A 89 -3.92 -20.02 -8.55
CA VAL A 89 -2.58 -19.65 -8.08
C VAL A 89 -2.08 -20.72 -7.13
N ASN A 90 -0.94 -21.33 -7.43
CA ASN A 90 -0.35 -22.42 -6.65
C ASN A 90 -1.38 -23.52 -6.27
N GLY A 91 -2.19 -23.95 -7.23
CA GLY A 91 -3.24 -24.95 -7.01
C GLY A 91 -4.51 -24.44 -6.34
N VAL A 92 -4.56 -23.23 -5.84
CA VAL A 92 -5.72 -22.63 -5.20
C VAL A 92 -6.59 -21.91 -6.23
N LYS A 93 -7.85 -22.30 -6.35
CA LYS A 93 -8.83 -21.65 -7.23
C LYS A 93 -9.33 -20.37 -6.57
N ILE A 94 -9.09 -19.25 -7.24
CA ILE A 94 -9.58 -17.93 -6.83
C ILE A 94 -10.82 -17.58 -7.68
N GLY A 95 -11.91 -17.27 -7.02
CA GLY A 95 -13.15 -16.87 -7.69
C GLY A 95 -13.20 -15.38 -8.03
N LYS A 96 -14.39 -14.93 -8.38
CA LYS A 96 -14.67 -13.56 -8.82
C LYS A 96 -14.37 -12.51 -7.75
N SER A 97 -14.56 -12.83 -6.47
CA SER A 97 -14.32 -11.88 -5.36
C SER A 97 -12.83 -11.61 -5.12
N GLY A 98 -11.95 -12.52 -5.52
CA GLY A 98 -10.51 -12.50 -5.20
C GLY A 98 -10.19 -13.08 -3.82
N TYR A 99 -11.18 -13.23 -2.94
CA TYR A 99 -10.99 -13.80 -1.61
C TYR A 99 -11.25 -15.30 -1.58
N VAL A 100 -10.39 -16.03 -0.89
CA VAL A 100 -10.48 -17.47 -0.68
C VAL A 100 -10.57 -17.74 0.82
N LYS A 101 -11.43 -18.69 1.21
CA LYS A 101 -11.46 -19.14 2.60
C LYS A 101 -10.13 -19.83 2.95
N ARG A 102 -9.61 -19.54 4.11
CA ARG A 102 -8.44 -20.23 4.64
C ARG A 102 -8.83 -21.65 5.06
N SER A 103 -7.93 -22.58 4.86
CA SER A 103 -8.13 -23.96 5.28
C SER A 103 -8.23 -24.09 6.79
N LYS A 104 -8.85 -25.17 7.28
CA LYS A 104 -8.89 -25.47 8.72
C LYS A 104 -7.49 -25.59 9.32
N THR A 105 -6.54 -26.12 8.56
CA THR A 105 -5.13 -26.25 8.98
C THR A 105 -4.49 -24.89 9.17
N GLU A 106 -4.59 -23.99 8.19
CA GLU A 106 -4.07 -22.62 8.29
C GLU A 106 -4.64 -21.86 9.49
N LEU A 107 -5.92 -22.03 9.78
CA LEU A 107 -6.58 -21.39 10.92
C LEU A 107 -6.11 -21.97 12.27
N LYS A 108 -5.85 -23.28 12.34
CA LYS A 108 -5.30 -23.93 13.53
C LYS A 108 -3.86 -23.46 13.80
N GLU A 109 -3.03 -23.43 12.78
CA GLU A 109 -1.64 -22.95 12.88
C GLU A 109 -1.58 -21.51 13.40
N GLN A 110 -2.44 -20.65 12.91
CA GLN A 110 -2.50 -19.27 13.41
C GLN A 110 -2.85 -19.21 14.90
N LYS A 111 -3.86 -20.00 15.34
CA LYS A 111 -4.24 -20.05 16.76
C LYS A 111 -3.08 -20.50 17.65
N VAL A 112 -2.29 -21.47 17.20
CA VAL A 112 -1.11 -21.96 17.91
C VAL A 112 -0.06 -20.85 18.02
N LEU A 113 0.20 -20.13 16.93
CA LEU A 113 1.15 -19.01 16.91
C LEU A 113 0.73 -17.86 17.84
N GLU A 114 -0.56 -17.52 17.85
CA GLU A 114 -1.10 -16.47 18.74
C GLU A 114 -0.96 -16.86 20.22
N LYS A 115 -1.23 -18.13 20.57
CA LYS A 115 -0.99 -18.64 21.93
C LYS A 115 0.48 -18.60 22.32
N ALA A 116 1.38 -18.98 21.42
CA ALA A 116 2.83 -18.94 21.67
C ALA A 116 3.31 -17.50 21.93
N LYS A 117 2.77 -16.51 21.23
CA LYS A 117 3.08 -15.08 21.46
C LYS A 117 2.62 -14.57 22.83
N GLN A 118 1.54 -15.12 23.39
CA GLN A 118 1.03 -14.73 24.71
C GLN A 118 1.88 -15.29 25.87
N ILE A 119 2.66 -16.35 25.63
CA ILE A 119 3.54 -16.99 26.62
C ILE A 119 4.88 -16.28 26.74
N LEU A 120 5.30 -15.56 25.72
CA LEU A 120 6.52 -14.77 25.68
C LEU A 120 6.23 -13.36 26.26
#